data_8127434102096ae4484362c580bee53d
#
_entry.id   8127434102096ae4484362c580bee53d
#
_cell.length_a   1.000
_cell.length_b   1.000
_cell.length_c   1.000
_cell.angle_alpha   90.00
_cell.angle_beta   90.00
_cell.angle_gamma   90.00
#
_symmetry.space_group_name_H-M   'P 1'
#
loop_
_entity.id
_entity.type
_entity.pdbx_description
1 polymer ?
#
loop_
_entity_poly.entity_id
_entity_poly.type
_entity_poly.pdbx_seq_one_letter_code
_entity_poly.pdbx_strand_id
1 'polypeptide(L)'
;LEQLREQQLREQQQQQQQKSPLTDTFGRHHNYLRISLTEKCNLRCLYCMPEEGIDLTSSSHLLTTDEVERVARLFVAAGVDKIRLTGGEPTVRRDLEDIVARLSALPGLKHVAVTTNGVTLHRRLEALRYAGLDLVNISLDTLVPEKFELLTRRRGHDRVLKSIRRAVELGYDPVKVNVVLMRGVNDDELLDFVAMTRDDPINVRFIEYM
;
A
#
# COMPACT_ATOMS: atom_id res chain seq x y z
N LEU A 1 28.77 26.76 36.34
CA LEU A 1 27.87 27.59 35.52
C LEU A 1 27.84 27.10 34.06
N GLU A 2 28.99 26.73 33.48
CA GLU A 2 29.13 26.22 32.12
C GLU A 2 28.48 24.85 31.95
N GLN A 3 28.67 23.93 32.88
CA GLN A 3 28.02 22.60 32.91
C GLN A 3 26.50 22.68 33.03
N LEU A 4 25.98 23.61 33.80
CA LEU A 4 24.52 23.83 33.90
C LEU A 4 23.94 24.40 32.60
N ARG A 5 24.67 25.26 31.90
CA ARG A 5 24.27 25.75 30.56
C ARG A 5 24.25 24.66 29.51
N GLU A 6 25.28 23.79 29.50
CA GLU A 6 25.35 22.65 28.60
C GLU A 6 24.22 21.64 28.86
N GLN A 7 23.88 21.41 30.13
CA GLN A 7 22.78 20.52 30.52
C GLN A 7 21.43 21.10 30.06
N GLN A 8 21.19 22.38 30.28
CA GLN A 8 19.99 23.09 29.81
C GLN A 8 19.88 23.11 28.28
N LEU A 9 20.98 23.27 27.57
CA LEU A 9 21.02 23.20 26.09
C LEU A 9 20.70 21.78 25.58
N ARG A 10 21.21 20.75 26.22
CA ARG A 10 20.89 19.34 25.91
C ARG A 10 19.42 19.01 26.19
N GLU A 11 18.88 19.48 27.32
CA GLU A 11 17.48 19.31 27.67
C GLU A 11 16.55 20.06 26.68
N GLN A 12 16.92 21.28 26.28
CA GLN A 12 16.18 22.05 25.26
C GLN A 12 16.25 21.37 23.87
N GLN A 13 17.41 20.81 23.49
CA GLN A 13 17.58 20.06 22.26
C GLN A 13 16.79 18.74 22.29
N GLN A 14 16.75 18.04 23.42
CA GLN A 14 15.92 16.85 23.61
C GLN A 14 14.43 17.17 23.59
N GLN A 15 14.01 18.29 24.20
CA GLN A 15 12.61 18.76 24.14
C GLN A 15 12.19 19.25 22.75
N GLN A 16 13.11 19.83 21.95
CA GLN A 16 12.83 20.15 20.54
C GLN A 16 12.80 18.92 19.65
N GLN A 17 13.62 17.89 19.90
CA GLN A 17 13.54 16.60 19.21
C GLN A 17 12.24 15.82 19.54
N GLN A 18 11.65 16.02 20.73
CA GLN A 18 10.38 15.39 21.12
C GLN A 18 9.13 16.02 20.49
N LYS A 19 9.23 17.14 19.80
CA LYS A 19 8.10 17.85 19.16
C LYS A 19 8.06 17.70 17.64
N SER A 20 8.35 16.51 17.10
CA SER A 20 7.98 16.23 15.71
C SER A 20 6.44 16.28 15.59
N PRO A 21 5.88 16.99 14.59
CA PRO A 21 4.43 17.05 14.38
C PRO A 21 3.81 15.67 14.13
N LEU A 22 4.64 14.67 13.87
CA LEU A 22 4.23 13.27 13.66
C LEU A 22 4.45 12.39 14.89
N THR A 23 4.72 12.97 16.07
CA THR A 23 4.82 12.21 17.33
C THR A 23 3.54 12.41 18.14
N ASP A 24 2.87 11.33 18.51
CA ASP A 24 1.66 11.36 19.31
C ASP A 24 1.94 11.63 20.80
N THR A 25 0.88 11.76 21.59
CA THR A 25 0.97 12.01 23.04
C THR A 25 1.57 10.84 23.84
N PHE A 26 1.70 9.65 23.22
CA PHE A 26 2.36 8.47 23.81
C PHE A 26 3.83 8.34 23.38
N GLY A 27 4.38 9.32 22.67
CA GLY A 27 5.77 9.31 22.17
C GLY A 27 6.00 8.43 20.96
N ARG A 28 4.94 7.94 20.28
CA ARG A 28 5.07 7.13 19.06
C ARG A 28 5.24 8.04 17.87
N HIS A 29 6.31 7.81 17.09
CA HIS A 29 6.56 8.56 15.86
C HIS A 29 5.89 7.87 14.66
N HIS A 30 5.07 8.63 13.93
CA HIS A 30 4.37 8.17 12.74
C HIS A 30 5.25 8.35 11.50
N ASN A 31 5.99 7.31 11.13
CA ASN A 31 6.90 7.32 9.98
C ASN A 31 6.32 6.70 8.70
N TYR A 32 5.01 6.45 8.68
CA TYR A 32 4.32 5.78 7.59
C TYR A 32 3.14 6.62 7.07
N LEU A 33 3.14 6.93 5.78
CA LEU A 33 2.08 7.67 5.09
C LEU A 33 1.34 6.77 4.10
N ARG A 34 0.01 6.86 4.08
CA ARG A 34 -0.83 6.25 3.04
C ARG A 34 -1.46 7.36 2.20
N ILE A 35 -1.35 7.24 0.87
CA ILE A 35 -1.92 8.17 -0.09
C ILE A 35 -2.92 7.41 -0.95
N SER A 36 -4.20 7.84 -0.90
CA SER A 36 -5.24 7.38 -1.82
C SER A 36 -5.14 8.17 -3.11
N LEU A 37 -4.84 7.50 -4.22
CA LEU A 37 -4.59 8.14 -5.52
C LEU A 37 -5.85 8.36 -6.36
N THR A 38 -6.89 7.55 -6.11
CA THR A 38 -8.12 7.54 -6.90
C THR A 38 -9.22 6.78 -6.18
N GLU A 39 -10.46 7.15 -6.42
CA GLU A 39 -11.66 6.41 -5.99
C GLU A 39 -12.01 5.28 -6.98
N LYS A 40 -11.54 5.41 -8.23
CA LYS A 40 -11.86 4.46 -9.29
C LYS A 40 -11.29 3.09 -8.98
N CYS A 41 -12.13 2.06 -9.10
CA CYS A 41 -11.76 0.66 -8.97
C CYS A 41 -12.31 -0.16 -10.13
N ASN A 42 -11.59 -1.18 -10.55
CA ASN A 42 -12.01 -2.13 -11.58
C ASN A 42 -12.71 -3.38 -11.03
N LEU A 43 -12.87 -3.48 -9.70
CA LEU A 43 -13.66 -4.48 -8.99
C LEU A 43 -14.88 -3.84 -8.30
N ARG A 44 -15.82 -4.68 -7.83
CA ARG A 44 -17.02 -4.30 -7.08
C ARG A 44 -17.20 -5.25 -5.89
N CYS A 45 -16.18 -5.29 -5.01
CA CYS A 45 -16.18 -6.20 -3.88
C CYS A 45 -17.38 -5.95 -2.95
N LEU A 46 -18.03 -7.03 -2.53
CA LEU A 46 -19.28 -7.00 -1.75
C LEU A 46 -19.20 -6.12 -0.49
N TYR A 47 -18.05 -6.13 0.17
CA TYR A 47 -17.81 -5.39 1.42
C TYR A 47 -17.21 -3.99 1.22
N CYS A 48 -16.88 -3.60 -0.02
CA CYS A 48 -16.12 -2.37 -0.28
C CYS A 48 -16.88 -1.36 -1.16
N MET A 49 -17.57 -1.82 -2.19
CA MET A 49 -18.14 -0.93 -3.20
C MET A 49 -19.49 -1.47 -3.72
N PRO A 50 -20.51 -0.63 -3.84
CA PRO A 50 -21.79 -0.99 -4.46
C PRO A 50 -21.60 -1.55 -5.88
N GLU A 51 -22.55 -2.34 -6.35
CA GLU A 51 -22.47 -2.99 -7.66
C GLU A 51 -22.45 -1.98 -8.82
N GLU A 52 -23.25 -0.93 -8.70
CA GLU A 52 -23.32 0.21 -9.62
C GLU A 52 -22.07 1.09 -9.56
N GLY A 53 -21.29 0.99 -8.48
CA GLY A 53 -20.14 1.85 -8.20
C GLY A 53 -20.54 3.07 -7.36
N ILE A 54 -19.69 4.08 -7.41
CA ILE A 54 -19.88 5.37 -6.72
C ILE A 54 -19.77 6.51 -7.72
N ASP A 55 -20.36 7.64 -7.41
CA ASP A 55 -20.11 8.89 -8.14
C ASP A 55 -18.65 9.28 -7.97
N LEU A 56 -17.94 9.38 -9.09
CA LEU A 56 -16.50 9.67 -9.07
C LEU A 56 -16.27 11.18 -9.01
N THR A 57 -15.34 11.59 -8.18
CA THR A 57 -14.81 12.96 -8.18
C THR A 57 -14.27 13.31 -9.57
N SER A 58 -14.58 14.52 -10.04
CA SER A 58 -14.02 15.04 -11.30
C SER A 58 -12.48 14.92 -11.30
N SER A 59 -11.91 14.54 -12.42
CA SER A 59 -10.46 14.41 -12.57
C SER A 59 -9.70 15.69 -12.24
N SER A 60 -10.35 16.87 -12.39
CA SER A 60 -9.77 18.18 -12.01
C SER A 60 -9.66 18.38 -10.49
N HIS A 61 -10.34 17.56 -9.68
CA HIS A 61 -10.28 17.63 -8.22
C HIS A 61 -9.44 16.49 -7.60
N LEU A 62 -8.92 15.59 -8.42
CA LEU A 62 -7.97 14.59 -7.95
C LEU A 62 -6.57 15.21 -7.87
N LEU A 63 -5.78 14.78 -6.89
CA LEU A 63 -4.39 15.20 -6.77
C LEU A 63 -3.62 14.87 -8.05
N THR A 64 -2.96 15.86 -8.60
CA THR A 64 -1.99 15.70 -9.70
C THR A 64 -0.73 15.00 -9.20
N THR A 65 0.12 14.49 -10.11
CA THR A 65 1.41 13.92 -9.75
C THR A 65 2.29 14.91 -8.99
N ASP A 66 2.30 16.19 -9.37
CA ASP A 66 3.07 17.25 -8.71
C ASP A 66 2.57 17.52 -7.29
N GLU A 67 1.25 17.49 -7.08
CA GLU A 67 0.66 17.65 -5.74
C GLU A 67 0.94 16.47 -4.84
N VAL A 68 0.85 15.23 -5.37
CA VAL A 68 1.22 14.01 -4.65
C VAL A 68 2.68 14.08 -4.21
N GLU A 69 3.60 14.45 -5.09
CA GLU A 69 5.02 14.62 -4.77
C GLU A 69 5.21 15.71 -3.70
N ARG A 70 4.55 16.87 -3.86
CA ARG A 70 4.64 17.98 -2.90
C ARG A 70 4.19 17.56 -1.51
N VAL A 71 3.05 16.89 -1.38
CA VAL A 71 2.55 16.36 -0.11
C VAL A 71 3.53 15.36 0.48
N ALA A 72 3.99 14.39 -0.33
CA ALA A 72 4.95 13.38 0.10
C ALA A 72 6.24 14.01 0.65
N ARG A 73 6.79 15.02 -0.04
CA ARG A 73 8.00 15.75 0.35
C ARG A 73 7.86 16.40 1.73
N LEU A 74 6.70 17.01 2.02
CA LEU A 74 6.43 17.62 3.33
C LEU A 74 6.43 16.55 4.45
N PHE A 75 5.81 15.40 4.22
CA PHE A 75 5.77 14.34 5.21
C PHE A 75 7.13 13.64 5.38
N VAL A 76 7.89 13.47 4.30
CA VAL A 76 9.27 12.93 4.39
C VAL A 76 10.17 13.88 5.17
N ALA A 77 10.06 15.19 4.95
CA ALA A 77 10.79 16.19 5.74
C ALA A 77 10.39 16.19 7.22
N ALA A 78 9.15 15.77 7.54
CA ALA A 78 8.69 15.60 8.93
C ALA A 78 9.08 14.23 9.56
N GLY A 79 9.73 13.33 8.80
CA GLY A 79 10.25 12.06 9.30
C GLY A 79 9.54 10.80 8.80
N VAL A 80 8.63 10.91 7.82
CA VAL A 80 8.08 9.74 7.13
C VAL A 80 9.17 9.10 6.26
N ASP A 81 9.39 7.80 6.44
CA ASP A 81 10.36 7.03 5.67
C ASP A 81 9.73 5.93 4.79
N LYS A 82 8.39 5.79 4.87
CA LYS A 82 7.63 4.83 4.08
C LYS A 82 6.32 5.43 3.56
N ILE A 83 6.10 5.35 2.24
CA ILE A 83 4.85 5.77 1.61
C ILE A 83 4.17 4.55 0.98
N ARG A 84 2.86 4.46 1.16
CA ARG A 84 2.02 3.44 0.51
C ARG A 84 0.96 4.07 -0.35
N LEU A 85 0.96 3.72 -1.61
CA LEU A 85 -0.04 4.12 -2.58
C LEU A 85 -1.23 3.15 -2.53
N THR A 86 -2.42 3.73 -2.42
CA THR A 86 -3.70 3.02 -2.34
C THR A 86 -4.76 3.77 -3.15
N GLY A 87 -6.02 3.49 -2.89
CA GLY A 87 -7.16 4.17 -3.48
C GLY A 87 -8.34 3.21 -3.60
N GLY A 88 -9.16 3.37 -4.61
CA GLY A 88 -9.98 2.29 -5.13
C GLY A 88 -9.04 1.21 -5.67
N GLU A 89 -8.49 1.44 -6.87
CA GLU A 89 -7.39 0.61 -7.38
C GLU A 89 -6.28 1.49 -7.98
N PRO A 90 -5.09 1.59 -7.37
CA PRO A 90 -4.04 2.49 -7.85
C PRO A 90 -3.54 2.15 -9.25
N THR A 91 -3.57 0.88 -9.67
CA THR A 91 -3.10 0.46 -11.00
C THR A 91 -4.00 0.89 -12.16
N VAL A 92 -5.17 1.48 -11.89
CA VAL A 92 -5.99 2.10 -12.96
C VAL A 92 -5.54 3.52 -13.28
N ARG A 93 -4.75 4.14 -12.43
CA ARG A 93 -4.18 5.46 -12.66
C ARG A 93 -3.03 5.36 -13.67
N ARG A 94 -3.07 6.18 -14.73
CA ARG A 94 -2.15 6.08 -15.86
C ARG A 94 -0.73 6.48 -15.53
N ASP A 95 -0.57 7.49 -14.68
CA ASP A 95 0.70 8.09 -14.26
C ASP A 95 1.31 7.44 -12.99
N LEU A 96 0.89 6.22 -12.63
CA LEU A 96 1.37 5.54 -11.43
C LEU A 96 2.89 5.34 -11.42
N GLU A 97 3.50 4.98 -12.56
CA GLU A 97 4.95 4.80 -12.68
C GLU A 97 5.70 6.13 -12.46
N ASP A 98 5.18 7.24 -12.99
CA ASP A 98 5.77 8.57 -12.77
C ASP A 98 5.68 8.98 -11.29
N ILE A 99 4.52 8.75 -10.66
CA ILE A 99 4.35 8.97 -9.21
C ILE A 99 5.39 8.16 -8.43
N VAL A 100 5.52 6.86 -8.70
CA VAL A 100 6.47 5.99 -8.01
C VAL A 100 7.91 6.48 -8.21
N ALA A 101 8.30 6.84 -9.43
CA ALA A 101 9.64 7.33 -9.74
C ALA A 101 9.96 8.63 -8.97
N ARG A 102 9.03 9.58 -8.92
CA ARG A 102 9.23 10.84 -8.17
C ARG A 102 9.29 10.61 -6.67
N LEU A 103 8.46 9.72 -6.13
CA LEU A 103 8.49 9.40 -4.71
C LEU A 103 9.78 8.68 -4.32
N SER A 104 10.22 7.70 -5.10
CA SER A 104 11.46 6.95 -4.82
C SER A 104 12.72 7.83 -4.87
N ALA A 105 12.67 8.95 -5.60
CA ALA A 105 13.75 9.92 -5.66
C ALA A 105 13.79 10.90 -4.47
N LEU A 106 12.80 10.87 -3.54
CA LEU A 106 12.76 11.79 -2.41
C LEU A 106 13.87 11.45 -1.39
N PRO A 107 14.77 12.39 -1.07
CA PRO A 107 15.80 12.17 -0.04
C PRO A 107 15.15 11.88 1.32
N GLY A 108 15.54 10.78 1.96
CA GLY A 108 15.01 10.35 3.26
C GLY A 108 13.86 9.34 3.19
N LEU A 109 13.21 9.17 2.05
CA LEU A 109 12.24 8.09 1.86
C LEU A 109 12.98 6.77 1.63
N LYS A 110 12.64 5.75 2.41
CA LYS A 110 13.26 4.42 2.32
C LYS A 110 12.44 3.46 1.47
N HIS A 111 11.11 3.58 1.53
CA HIS A 111 10.23 2.60 0.90
C HIS A 111 9.03 3.24 0.22
N VAL A 112 8.82 2.85 -1.04
CA VAL A 112 7.58 3.07 -1.78
C VAL A 112 6.84 1.74 -1.91
N ALA A 113 5.60 1.71 -1.46
CA ALA A 113 4.75 0.53 -1.45
C ALA A 113 3.45 0.76 -2.21
N VAL A 114 2.85 -0.30 -2.72
CA VAL A 114 1.49 -0.28 -3.29
C VAL A 114 0.60 -1.32 -2.63
N THR A 115 -0.68 -0.99 -2.44
CA THR A 115 -1.73 -1.99 -2.16
C THR A 115 -2.69 -2.00 -3.34
N THR A 116 -2.90 -3.16 -3.93
CA THR A 116 -3.63 -3.35 -5.18
C THR A 116 -4.44 -4.64 -5.16
N ASN A 117 -5.51 -4.69 -5.94
CA ASN A 117 -6.26 -5.92 -6.19
C ASN A 117 -5.55 -6.88 -7.18
N GLY A 118 -4.44 -6.45 -7.77
CA GLY A 118 -3.58 -7.29 -8.60
C GLY A 118 -4.07 -7.61 -10.01
N VAL A 119 -5.32 -7.28 -10.38
CA VAL A 119 -5.91 -7.69 -11.67
C VAL A 119 -5.13 -7.19 -12.88
N THR A 120 -4.57 -5.99 -12.81
CA THR A 120 -3.79 -5.39 -13.91
C THR A 120 -2.31 -5.29 -13.62
N LEU A 121 -1.90 -5.58 -12.39
CA LEU A 121 -0.55 -5.36 -11.88
C LEU A 121 0.53 -6.10 -12.67
N HIS A 122 0.30 -7.37 -13.08
CA HIS A 122 1.28 -8.18 -13.81
C HIS A 122 1.84 -7.52 -15.08
N ARG A 123 1.08 -6.60 -15.68
CA ARG A 123 1.51 -5.86 -16.89
C ARG A 123 2.38 -4.65 -16.58
N ARG A 124 2.35 -4.17 -15.34
CA ARG A 124 2.99 -2.93 -14.89
C ARG A 124 4.15 -3.16 -13.92
N LEU A 125 4.25 -4.38 -13.33
CA LEU A 125 5.21 -4.70 -12.28
C LEU A 125 6.66 -4.39 -12.64
N GLU A 126 7.06 -4.71 -13.86
CA GLU A 126 8.43 -4.49 -14.30
C GLU A 126 8.75 -2.99 -14.39
N ALA A 127 7.86 -2.20 -15.01
CA ALA A 127 7.99 -0.74 -15.07
C ALA A 127 7.94 -0.10 -13.68
N LEU A 128 7.05 -0.58 -12.80
CA LEU A 128 6.96 -0.11 -11.42
C LEU A 128 8.22 -0.45 -10.60
N ARG A 129 8.80 -1.64 -10.83
CA ARG A 129 10.08 -2.01 -10.20
C ARG A 129 11.21 -1.09 -10.65
N TYR A 130 11.30 -0.84 -11.95
CA TYR A 130 12.27 0.10 -12.51
C TYR A 130 12.09 1.53 -11.98
N ALA A 131 10.85 1.96 -11.78
CA ALA A 131 10.52 3.25 -11.18
C ALA A 131 10.86 3.35 -9.68
N GLY A 132 11.21 2.24 -9.01
CA GLY A 132 11.60 2.23 -7.60
C GLY A 132 10.49 1.77 -6.64
N LEU A 133 9.51 0.98 -7.11
CA LEU A 133 8.55 0.33 -6.22
C LEU A 133 9.24 -0.81 -5.45
N ASP A 134 9.29 -0.71 -4.12
CA ASP A 134 9.96 -1.69 -3.25
C ASP A 134 9.04 -2.79 -2.76
N LEU A 135 7.80 -2.46 -2.43
CA LEU A 135 6.92 -3.36 -1.68
C LEU A 135 5.55 -3.46 -2.34
N VAL A 136 5.08 -4.69 -2.53
CA VAL A 136 3.75 -4.94 -3.06
C VAL A 136 2.88 -5.68 -2.03
N ASN A 137 1.64 -5.20 -1.86
CA ASN A 137 0.58 -5.90 -1.17
C ASN A 137 -0.53 -6.17 -2.18
N ILE A 138 -0.82 -7.44 -2.43
CA ILE A 138 -1.85 -7.86 -3.37
C ILE A 138 -3.02 -8.40 -2.57
N SER A 139 -4.23 -7.92 -2.83
CA SER A 139 -5.45 -8.43 -2.17
C SER A 139 -6.02 -9.60 -2.97
N LEU A 140 -6.23 -10.73 -2.27
CA LEU A 140 -6.83 -11.93 -2.84
C LEU A 140 -7.57 -12.68 -1.73
N ASP A 141 -8.90 -12.58 -1.71
CA ASP A 141 -9.70 -13.13 -0.61
C ASP A 141 -10.02 -14.62 -0.78
N THR A 142 -9.80 -15.19 -1.96
CA THR A 142 -10.07 -16.61 -2.24
C THR A 142 -9.14 -17.14 -3.33
N LEU A 143 -8.80 -18.42 -3.25
CA LEU A 143 -8.05 -19.17 -4.25
C LEU A 143 -8.99 -19.86 -5.27
N VAL A 144 -10.31 -19.79 -5.05
CA VAL A 144 -11.33 -20.40 -5.90
C VAL A 144 -11.89 -19.38 -6.87
N PRO A 145 -11.76 -19.58 -8.21
CA PRO A 145 -12.18 -18.60 -9.22
C PRO A 145 -13.66 -18.20 -9.13
N GLU A 146 -14.55 -19.12 -8.83
CA GLU A 146 -15.99 -18.91 -8.72
C GLU A 146 -16.33 -18.03 -7.50
N LYS A 147 -15.68 -18.28 -6.35
CA LYS A 147 -15.81 -17.45 -5.16
C LYS A 147 -15.25 -16.05 -5.40
N PHE A 148 -14.13 -15.93 -6.15
CA PHE A 148 -13.58 -14.62 -6.52
C PHE A 148 -14.58 -13.80 -7.34
N GLU A 149 -15.20 -14.41 -8.36
CA GLU A 149 -16.22 -13.71 -9.18
C GLU A 149 -17.43 -13.31 -8.35
N LEU A 150 -17.87 -14.15 -7.42
CA LEU A 150 -18.94 -13.85 -6.48
C LEU A 150 -18.60 -12.65 -5.58
N LEU A 151 -17.42 -12.69 -4.93
CA LEU A 151 -16.99 -11.67 -3.97
C LEU A 151 -16.67 -10.33 -4.61
N THR A 152 -16.10 -10.34 -5.82
CA THR A 152 -15.65 -9.12 -6.51
C THR A 152 -16.57 -8.64 -7.61
N ARG A 153 -17.61 -9.42 -7.95
CA ARG A 153 -18.53 -9.20 -9.07
C ARG A 153 -17.82 -8.97 -10.42
N ARG A 154 -16.60 -9.49 -10.55
CA ARG A 154 -15.80 -9.35 -11.77
C ARG A 154 -14.89 -10.56 -11.95
N ARG A 155 -14.56 -10.87 -13.19
CA ARG A 155 -13.56 -11.90 -13.53
C ARG A 155 -12.14 -11.35 -13.42
N GLY A 156 -11.19 -12.22 -13.06
CA GLY A 156 -9.78 -11.81 -13.01
C GLY A 156 -8.91 -12.56 -12.02
N HIS A 157 -9.41 -13.60 -11.39
CA HIS A 157 -8.69 -14.43 -10.42
C HIS A 157 -7.32 -14.91 -10.95
N ASP A 158 -7.29 -15.48 -12.17
CA ASP A 158 -6.09 -15.93 -12.86
C ASP A 158 -5.04 -14.82 -13.03
N ARG A 159 -5.51 -13.59 -13.29
CA ARG A 159 -4.64 -12.40 -13.44
C ARG A 159 -4.03 -11.97 -12.11
N VAL A 160 -4.77 -12.10 -11.01
CA VAL A 160 -4.24 -11.82 -9.67
C VAL A 160 -3.15 -12.83 -9.31
N LEU A 161 -3.39 -14.13 -9.51
CA LEU A 161 -2.37 -15.17 -9.32
C LEU A 161 -1.14 -14.95 -10.21
N LYS A 162 -1.35 -14.53 -11.48
CA LYS A 162 -0.25 -14.15 -12.36
C LYS A 162 0.55 -12.98 -11.82
N SER A 163 -0.12 -11.99 -11.20
CA SER A 163 0.56 -10.85 -10.57
C SER A 163 1.39 -11.27 -9.36
N ILE A 164 0.89 -12.18 -8.54
CA ILE A 164 1.63 -12.72 -7.39
C ILE A 164 2.89 -13.44 -7.87
N ARG A 165 2.76 -14.39 -8.81
CA ARG A 165 3.91 -15.11 -9.40
C ARG A 165 4.92 -14.15 -10.03
N ARG A 166 4.45 -13.18 -10.81
CA ARG A 166 5.34 -12.20 -11.45
C ARG A 166 6.08 -11.34 -10.43
N ALA A 167 5.45 -10.99 -9.32
CA ALA A 167 6.10 -10.25 -8.25
C ALA A 167 7.24 -11.09 -7.60
N VAL A 168 7.01 -12.38 -7.35
CA VAL A 168 8.04 -13.30 -6.85
C VAL A 168 9.20 -13.42 -7.85
N GLU A 169 8.92 -13.64 -9.14
CA GLU A 169 9.93 -13.71 -10.22
C GLU A 169 10.79 -12.45 -10.32
N LEU A 170 10.20 -11.28 -10.09
CA LEU A 170 10.91 -9.99 -10.10
C LEU A 170 11.68 -9.72 -8.81
N GLY A 171 11.66 -10.63 -7.84
CA GLY A 171 12.42 -10.52 -6.60
C GLY A 171 11.83 -9.54 -5.59
N TYR A 172 10.51 -9.36 -5.55
CA TYR A 172 9.86 -8.75 -4.41
C TYR A 172 9.86 -9.74 -3.24
N ASP A 173 10.50 -9.39 -2.12
CA ASP A 173 10.65 -10.26 -0.95
C ASP A 173 10.36 -9.47 0.35
N PRO A 174 9.30 -9.81 1.09
CA PRO A 174 8.22 -10.73 0.70
C PRO A 174 7.14 -10.07 -0.18
N VAL A 175 6.53 -10.85 -1.07
CA VAL A 175 5.24 -10.49 -1.68
C VAL A 175 4.15 -10.66 -0.65
N LYS A 176 3.43 -9.58 -0.31
CA LYS A 176 2.37 -9.65 0.69
C LYS A 176 1.02 -9.90 0.04
N VAL A 177 0.32 -10.92 0.51
CA VAL A 177 -1.05 -11.25 0.09
C VAL A 177 -1.99 -10.97 1.26
N ASN A 178 -2.92 -10.02 1.08
CA ASN A 178 -3.94 -9.69 2.06
C ASN A 178 -5.21 -10.47 1.75
N VAL A 179 -5.75 -11.13 2.76
CA VAL A 179 -6.98 -11.95 2.68
C VAL A 179 -7.96 -11.42 3.73
N VAL A 180 -9.10 -10.89 3.32
CA VAL A 180 -10.20 -10.61 4.24
C VAL A 180 -10.89 -11.93 4.55
N LEU A 181 -10.75 -12.41 5.79
CA LEU A 181 -11.29 -13.69 6.20
C LEU A 181 -12.75 -13.56 6.62
N MET A 182 -13.62 -14.27 5.92
CA MET A 182 -15.07 -14.25 6.10
C MET A 182 -15.57 -15.65 6.44
N ARG A 183 -16.12 -15.79 7.65
CA ARG A 183 -16.63 -17.07 8.15
C ARG A 183 -17.74 -17.62 7.25
N GLY A 184 -17.64 -18.91 6.87
CA GLY A 184 -18.60 -19.59 6.00
C GLY A 184 -18.50 -19.19 4.52
N VAL A 185 -17.47 -18.41 4.14
CA VAL A 185 -17.23 -17.97 2.76
C VAL A 185 -15.89 -18.46 2.24
N ASN A 186 -14.79 -18.10 2.92
CA ASN A 186 -13.42 -18.44 2.52
C ASN A 186 -12.55 -18.97 3.67
N ASP A 187 -13.10 -19.22 4.85
CA ASP A 187 -12.40 -19.76 6.00
C ASP A 187 -11.98 -21.24 5.81
N ASP A 188 -12.61 -21.95 4.88
CA ASP A 188 -12.22 -23.27 4.42
C ASP A 188 -10.88 -23.28 3.65
N GLU A 189 -10.45 -22.13 3.09
CA GLU A 189 -9.23 -21.98 2.29
C GLU A 189 -8.00 -21.54 3.12
N LEU A 190 -8.13 -21.42 4.44
CA LEU A 190 -7.08 -20.87 5.31
C LEU A 190 -5.77 -21.67 5.19
N LEU A 191 -5.83 -22.99 5.18
CA LEU A 191 -4.65 -23.85 5.05
C LEU A 191 -4.03 -23.78 3.65
N ASP A 192 -4.83 -23.57 2.60
CA ASP A 192 -4.33 -23.43 1.24
C ASP A 192 -3.56 -22.10 1.08
N PHE A 193 -4.05 -21.03 1.69
CA PHE A 193 -3.30 -19.76 1.77
C PHE A 193 -1.99 -19.92 2.56
N VAL A 194 -2.00 -20.66 3.66
CA VAL A 194 -0.76 -20.94 4.42
C VAL A 194 0.21 -21.75 3.57
N ALA A 195 -0.27 -22.72 2.78
CA ALA A 195 0.57 -23.53 1.90
C ALA A 195 1.33 -22.68 0.85
N MET A 196 0.77 -21.55 0.40
CA MET A 196 1.46 -20.62 -0.51
C MET A 196 2.75 -20.02 0.09
N THR A 197 2.89 -20.01 1.40
CA THR A 197 4.05 -19.41 2.09
C THR A 197 5.22 -20.37 2.24
N ARG A 198 5.03 -21.65 1.92
CA ARG A 198 6.02 -22.71 2.19
C ARG A 198 7.23 -22.64 1.25
N ASP A 199 6.98 -22.43 -0.03
CA ASP A 199 7.98 -22.60 -1.08
C ASP A 199 8.38 -21.27 -1.75
N ASP A 200 7.59 -20.22 -1.57
CA ASP A 200 7.76 -18.90 -2.16
C ASP A 200 7.90 -17.80 -1.09
N PRO A 201 8.59 -16.67 -1.37
CA PRO A 201 8.71 -15.53 -0.46
C PRO A 201 7.40 -14.73 -0.38
N ILE A 202 6.32 -15.45 -0.06
CA ILE A 202 4.97 -14.89 0.11
C ILE A 202 4.66 -14.76 1.59
N ASN A 203 4.10 -13.61 1.98
CA ASN A 203 3.60 -13.36 3.33
C ASN A 203 2.09 -13.15 3.28
N VAL A 204 1.32 -14.16 3.63
CA VAL A 204 -0.13 -14.08 3.72
C VAL A 204 -0.55 -13.39 5.01
N ARG A 205 -1.51 -12.49 4.92
CA ARG A 205 -2.04 -11.69 6.03
C ARG A 205 -3.55 -11.81 6.05
N PHE A 206 -4.05 -12.50 7.04
CA PHE A 206 -5.48 -12.55 7.29
C PHE A 206 -5.94 -11.28 8.00
N ILE A 207 -6.99 -10.67 7.47
CA ILE A 207 -7.64 -9.47 7.99
C ILE A 207 -9.03 -9.88 8.40
N GLU A 208 -9.41 -9.59 9.64
CA GLU A 208 -10.75 -9.84 10.14
C GLU A 208 -11.77 -9.02 9.35
N TYR A 209 -12.87 -9.66 8.97
CA TYR A 209 -14.02 -8.97 8.41
C TYR A 209 -14.75 -8.19 9.50
N MET A 210 -14.88 -6.87 9.33
CA MET A 210 -15.53 -5.96 10.28
C MET A 210 -16.88 -5.50 9.76
#